data_dbb5462fc5b4e635e7e4902a34bcea54
#
_entry.id   dbb5462fc5b4e635e7e4902a34bcea54
#
_cell.length_a   1.000
_cell.length_b   1.000
_cell.length_c   1.000
_cell.angle_alpha   90.00
_cell.angle_beta   90.00
_cell.angle_gamma   90.00
#
_symmetry.space_group_name_H-M   'P 1'
#
loop_
_entity.id
_entity.type
_entity.pdbx_description
1 polymer ?
#
loop_
_entity_poly.entity_id
_entity_poly.type
_entity_poly.pdbx_seq_one_letter_code
_entity_poly.pdbx_strand_id
1 'polypeptide(L)'
;MEVLVDTCGWIEWLTDGALAKSFLPYMKTPETLVIPTSLQFELYKWAKREQGEIRALEAIALTEQGRVITLNTSLALYAADLALEHQLSFADAIIYSTARQAGVRLVTSDDHFKGLPEVTYFSKKVRSKPA
;
A
#
# COMPACT_ATOMS: atom_id res chain seq x y z
N MET A 1 7.39 -14.97 -1.98
CA MET A 1 7.27 -13.93 -2.98
C MET A 1 6.95 -12.60 -2.33
N GLU A 2 7.73 -11.60 -2.61
CA GLU A 2 7.49 -10.29 -2.03
C GLU A 2 6.47 -9.50 -2.83
N VAL A 3 5.66 -8.73 -2.14
CA VAL A 3 4.73 -7.77 -2.75
C VAL A 3 4.70 -6.50 -1.93
N LEU A 4 4.17 -5.43 -2.50
CA LEU A 4 3.90 -4.21 -1.76
C LEU A 4 2.38 -4.08 -1.66
N VAL A 5 1.83 -4.16 -0.45
CA VAL A 5 0.40 -3.93 -0.23
C VAL A 5 0.23 -2.46 0.12
N ASP A 6 -0.56 -1.76 -0.69
CA ASP A 6 -0.81 -0.33 -0.51
C ASP A 6 -1.48 -0.05 0.85
N THR A 7 -1.41 1.18 1.30
CA THR A 7 -1.98 1.60 2.58
C THR A 7 -3.46 1.20 2.70
N CYS A 8 -4.22 1.33 1.62
CA CYS A 8 -5.63 0.95 1.64
C CYS A 8 -5.82 -0.53 1.98
N GLY A 9 -4.91 -1.39 1.53
CA GLY A 9 -4.99 -2.81 1.84
C GLY A 9 -4.71 -3.08 3.31
N TRP A 10 -3.74 -2.37 3.89
CA TRP A 10 -3.46 -2.47 5.31
C TRP A 10 -4.68 -2.05 6.12
N ILE A 11 -5.32 -0.95 5.74
CA ILE A 11 -6.49 -0.45 6.45
C ILE A 11 -7.65 -1.44 6.34
N GLU A 12 -7.91 -1.99 5.14
CA GLU A 12 -8.96 -2.98 4.96
C GLU A 12 -8.73 -4.20 5.85
N TRP A 13 -7.49 -4.67 5.90
CA TRP A 13 -7.15 -5.83 6.70
C TRP A 13 -7.29 -5.54 8.20
N LEU A 14 -6.78 -4.38 8.64
CA LEU A 14 -6.84 -4.02 10.07
C LEU A 14 -8.26 -3.78 10.56
N THR A 15 -9.15 -3.32 9.70
CA THR A 15 -10.52 -3.00 10.08
C THR A 15 -11.52 -4.09 9.70
N ASP A 16 -11.04 -5.19 9.14
CA ASP A 16 -11.89 -6.26 8.64
C ASP A 16 -12.92 -5.70 7.67
N GLY A 17 -12.47 -4.84 6.78
CA GLY A 17 -13.33 -4.18 5.81
C GLY A 17 -13.78 -5.10 4.70
N ALA A 18 -14.51 -4.52 3.74
CA ALA A 18 -15.14 -5.30 2.67
C ALA A 18 -14.12 -6.07 1.82
N LEU A 19 -12.89 -5.57 1.70
CA LEU A 19 -11.86 -6.21 0.91
C LEU A 19 -10.83 -6.95 1.75
N ALA A 20 -11.08 -7.11 3.06
CA ALA A 20 -10.11 -7.76 3.93
C ALA A 20 -9.70 -9.14 3.43
N LYS A 21 -10.68 -9.91 2.94
CA LYS A 21 -10.41 -11.26 2.44
C LYS A 21 -9.53 -11.24 1.20
N SER A 22 -9.68 -10.22 0.36
CA SER A 22 -8.87 -10.09 -0.85
C SER A 22 -7.40 -9.84 -0.51
N PHE A 23 -7.15 -9.05 0.53
CA PHE A 23 -5.79 -8.73 0.93
C PHE A 23 -5.16 -9.77 1.86
N LEU A 24 -5.99 -10.58 2.53
CA LEU A 24 -5.50 -11.53 3.53
C LEU A 24 -4.36 -12.43 3.04
N PRO A 25 -4.41 -13.02 1.83
CA PRO A 25 -3.33 -13.91 1.42
C PRO A 25 -1.97 -13.23 1.42
N TYR A 26 -1.91 -11.92 1.20
CA TYR A 26 -0.67 -11.18 1.15
C TYR A 26 -0.21 -10.75 2.54
N MET A 27 -1.14 -10.67 3.50
CA MET A 27 -0.85 -10.16 4.84
C MET A 27 -0.43 -11.25 5.81
N LYS A 28 -0.54 -12.51 5.43
CA LYS A 28 -0.26 -13.64 6.33
C LYS A 28 1.20 -13.76 6.72
N THR A 29 2.10 -13.33 5.85
CA THR A 29 3.54 -13.41 6.11
C THR A 29 4.15 -12.02 5.97
N PRO A 30 4.10 -11.22 7.02
CA PRO A 30 4.58 -9.82 6.96
C PRO A 30 6.00 -9.67 6.45
N GLU A 31 6.85 -10.66 6.68
CA GLU A 31 8.23 -10.62 6.22
C GLU A 31 8.37 -10.64 4.70
N THR A 32 7.31 -10.95 3.98
CA THR A 32 7.33 -10.91 2.52
C THR A 32 6.82 -9.59 1.97
N LEU A 33 6.56 -8.61 2.83
CA LEU A 33 6.02 -7.33 2.39
C LEU A 33 7.12 -6.30 2.23
N VAL A 34 7.02 -5.51 1.15
CA VAL A 34 7.88 -4.36 0.94
C VAL A 34 7.15 -3.15 1.52
N ILE A 35 7.82 -2.41 2.37
CA ILE A 35 7.20 -1.34 3.16
C ILE A 35 7.90 -0.02 2.88
N PRO A 36 7.33 0.87 2.06
CA PRO A 36 7.87 2.22 1.93
C PRO A 36 7.66 2.98 3.24
N THR A 37 8.59 3.84 3.62
CA THR A 37 8.38 4.67 4.81
C THR A 37 7.20 5.62 4.64
N SER A 38 6.86 6.00 3.42
CA SER A 38 5.65 6.80 3.18
C SER A 38 4.39 6.04 3.54
N LEU A 39 4.39 4.71 3.37
CA LEU A 39 3.27 3.88 3.78
C LEU A 39 3.15 3.90 5.30
N GLN A 40 4.28 3.83 6.00
CA GLN A 40 4.27 3.91 7.46
C GLN A 40 3.69 5.25 7.93
N PHE A 41 4.06 6.34 7.23
CA PHE A 41 3.51 7.65 7.55
C PHE A 41 1.99 7.66 7.38
N GLU A 42 1.50 7.18 6.25
CA GLU A 42 0.07 7.18 5.97
C GLU A 42 -0.70 6.30 6.94
N LEU A 43 -0.18 5.11 7.20
CA LEU A 43 -0.83 4.16 8.07
C LEU A 43 -0.85 4.65 9.53
N TYR A 44 0.28 5.18 10.00
CA TYR A 44 0.35 5.70 11.36
C TYR A 44 -0.61 6.89 11.54
N LYS A 45 -0.62 7.79 10.58
CA LYS A 45 -1.49 8.96 10.64
C LYS A 45 -2.96 8.54 10.72
N TRP A 46 -3.36 7.61 9.86
CA TRP A 46 -4.73 7.11 9.85
C TRP A 46 -5.07 6.39 11.16
N ALA A 47 -4.21 5.48 11.58
CA ALA A 47 -4.48 4.66 12.77
C ALA A 47 -4.52 5.51 14.05
N LYS A 48 -3.62 6.48 14.15
CA LYS A 48 -3.59 7.35 15.31
C LYS A 48 -4.86 8.18 15.40
N ARG A 49 -5.32 8.71 14.26
CA ARG A 49 -6.55 9.50 14.22
C ARG A 49 -7.77 8.67 14.54
N GLU A 50 -7.85 7.45 13.98
CA GLU A 50 -9.06 6.62 14.07
C GLU A 50 -9.09 5.69 15.27
N GLN A 51 -7.94 5.23 15.75
CA GLN A 51 -7.88 4.18 16.76
C GLN A 51 -6.98 4.50 17.95
N GLY A 52 -6.27 5.60 17.90
CA GLY A 52 -5.39 6.03 19.00
C GLY A 52 -3.96 5.56 18.85
N GLU A 53 -3.09 6.12 19.68
CA GLU A 53 -1.65 5.93 19.55
C GLU A 53 -1.19 4.49 19.73
N ILE A 54 -1.76 3.77 20.68
CA ILE A 54 -1.34 2.41 20.95
C ILE A 54 -1.57 1.51 19.74
N ARG A 55 -2.78 1.59 19.14
CA ARG A 55 -3.07 0.81 17.95
C ARG A 55 -2.21 1.22 16.77
N ALA A 56 -1.92 2.52 16.68
CA ALA A 56 -1.06 3.03 15.61
C ALA A 56 0.35 2.45 15.73
N LEU A 57 0.89 2.41 16.94
CA LEU A 57 2.23 1.84 17.15
C LEU A 57 2.25 0.34 16.89
N GLU A 58 1.17 -0.37 17.22
CA GLU A 58 1.07 -1.79 16.92
C GLU A 58 1.07 -2.03 15.41
N ALA A 59 0.36 -1.19 14.66
CA ALA A 59 0.33 -1.32 13.21
C ALA A 59 1.72 -1.10 12.61
N ILE A 60 2.45 -0.09 13.12
CA ILE A 60 3.80 0.17 12.63
C ILE A 60 4.74 -0.99 12.98
N ALA A 61 4.59 -1.57 14.17
CA ALA A 61 5.41 -2.72 14.55
C ALA A 61 5.22 -3.88 13.56
N LEU A 62 4.00 -4.07 13.05
CA LEU A 62 3.77 -5.09 12.03
C LEU A 62 4.49 -4.76 10.73
N THR A 63 4.46 -3.49 10.31
CA THR A 63 5.15 -3.10 9.08
C THR A 63 6.66 -3.30 9.18
N GLU A 64 7.21 -3.17 10.39
CA GLU A 64 8.65 -3.34 10.61
C GLU A 64 9.12 -4.78 10.41
N GLN A 65 8.21 -5.73 10.37
CA GLN A 65 8.57 -7.11 10.06
C GLN A 65 8.86 -7.31 8.58
N GLY A 66 8.46 -6.39 7.73
CA GLY A 66 8.73 -6.45 6.31
C GLY A 66 10.05 -5.78 5.96
N ARG A 67 10.27 -5.62 4.66
CA ARG A 67 11.47 -4.96 4.16
C ARG A 67 11.16 -3.47 3.99
N VAL A 68 11.61 -2.66 4.94
CA VAL A 68 11.34 -1.23 4.94
C VAL A 68 12.30 -0.54 3.97
N ILE A 69 11.75 0.29 3.09
CA ILE A 69 12.52 1.04 2.10
C ILE A 69 12.29 2.53 2.31
N THR A 70 13.38 3.25 2.55
CA THR A 70 13.30 4.69 2.76
C THR A 70 13.32 5.44 1.44
N LEU A 71 12.68 6.58 1.41
CA LEU A 71 12.73 7.47 0.26
C LEU A 71 14.11 8.14 0.22
N ASN A 72 14.82 7.94 -0.87
CA ASN A 72 16.11 8.58 -1.08
C ASN A 72 16.08 9.34 -2.41
N THR A 73 17.17 9.99 -2.77
CA THR A 73 17.22 10.81 -3.97
C THR A 73 16.91 10.01 -5.24
N SER A 74 17.52 8.86 -5.37
CA SER A 74 17.30 8.02 -6.55
C SER A 74 15.82 7.64 -6.70
N LEU A 75 15.22 7.20 -5.62
CA LEU A 75 13.82 6.80 -5.62
C LEU A 75 12.91 8.01 -5.86
N ALA A 76 13.25 9.17 -5.29
CA ALA A 76 12.47 10.38 -5.48
C ALA A 76 12.43 10.79 -6.96
N LEU A 77 13.57 10.72 -7.65
CA LEU A 77 13.64 11.09 -9.05
C LEU A 77 12.87 10.09 -9.93
N TYR A 78 13.01 8.81 -9.63
CA TYR A 78 12.26 7.78 -10.34
C TYR A 78 10.74 7.97 -10.13
N ALA A 79 10.35 8.30 -8.91
CA ALA A 79 8.95 8.56 -8.62
C ALA A 79 8.42 9.76 -9.42
N ALA A 80 9.24 10.80 -9.56
CA ALA A 80 8.86 11.96 -10.36
C ALA A 80 8.63 11.58 -11.82
N ASP A 81 9.51 10.74 -12.37
CA ASP A 81 9.34 10.26 -13.75
C ASP A 81 8.03 9.50 -13.90
N LEU A 82 7.73 8.60 -12.96
CA LEU A 82 6.49 7.82 -13.03
C LEU A 82 5.25 8.68 -12.79
N ALA A 83 5.38 9.72 -11.95
CA ALA A 83 4.28 10.64 -11.72
C ALA A 83 3.92 11.38 -13.02
N LEU A 84 4.92 11.77 -13.79
CA LEU A 84 4.68 12.43 -15.08
C LEU A 84 4.11 11.46 -16.11
N GLU A 85 4.63 10.26 -16.13
CA GLU A 85 4.20 9.26 -17.10
C GLU A 85 2.77 8.81 -16.86
N HIS A 86 2.38 8.59 -15.62
CA HIS A 86 1.09 8.02 -15.26
C HIS A 86 0.16 9.01 -14.56
N GLN A 87 0.58 10.26 -14.43
CA GLN A 87 -0.23 11.32 -13.81
C GLN A 87 -0.61 10.96 -12.37
N LEU A 88 0.36 10.55 -11.60
CA LEU A 88 0.16 10.18 -10.22
C LEU A 88 0.45 11.34 -9.28
N SER A 89 -0.24 11.37 -8.14
CA SER A 89 0.08 12.31 -7.07
C SER A 89 1.42 11.92 -6.45
N PHE A 90 1.97 12.81 -5.62
CA PHE A 90 3.22 12.55 -4.93
C PHE A 90 3.16 11.25 -4.13
N ALA A 91 2.13 11.10 -3.30
CA ALA A 91 2.01 9.93 -2.44
C ALA A 91 1.91 8.64 -3.26
N ASP A 92 1.08 8.64 -4.29
CA ASP A 92 0.90 7.47 -5.15
C ASP A 92 2.17 7.15 -5.92
N ALA A 93 2.88 8.18 -6.38
CA ALA A 93 4.11 7.97 -7.15
C ALA A 93 5.19 7.33 -6.28
N ILE A 94 5.29 7.71 -5.00
CA ILE A 94 6.27 7.10 -4.10
C ILE A 94 5.96 5.62 -3.88
N ILE A 95 4.70 5.29 -3.68
CA ILE A 95 4.28 3.90 -3.49
C ILE A 95 4.59 3.08 -4.75
N TYR A 96 4.15 3.58 -5.91
CA TYR A 96 4.32 2.84 -7.15
C TYR A 96 5.79 2.68 -7.52
N SER A 97 6.58 3.75 -7.38
CA SER A 97 7.99 3.68 -7.70
C SER A 97 8.75 2.73 -6.78
N THR A 98 8.36 2.65 -5.52
CA THR A 98 8.98 1.72 -4.60
C THR A 98 8.75 0.28 -5.04
N ALA A 99 7.51 -0.05 -5.43
CA ALA A 99 7.18 -1.38 -5.92
C ALA A 99 7.97 -1.70 -7.19
N ARG A 100 8.00 -0.76 -8.14
CA ARG A 100 8.67 -0.97 -9.41
C ARG A 100 10.18 -1.14 -9.23
N GLN A 101 10.78 -0.31 -8.39
CA GLN A 101 12.22 -0.40 -8.16
C GLN A 101 12.59 -1.69 -7.43
N ALA A 102 11.74 -2.13 -6.52
CA ALA A 102 11.97 -3.39 -5.81
C ALA A 102 11.65 -4.61 -6.66
N GLY A 103 11.04 -4.43 -7.82
CA GLY A 103 10.69 -5.55 -8.70
C GLY A 103 9.54 -6.40 -8.18
N VAL A 104 8.61 -5.80 -7.43
CA VAL A 104 7.47 -6.53 -6.87
C VAL A 104 6.16 -5.94 -7.38
N ARG A 105 5.10 -6.71 -7.25
CA ARG A 105 3.78 -6.22 -7.63
C ARG A 105 3.22 -5.30 -6.54
N LEU A 106 2.46 -4.30 -6.97
CA LEU A 106 1.69 -3.46 -6.06
C LEU A 106 0.29 -4.05 -5.96
N VAL A 107 -0.16 -4.34 -4.75
CA VAL A 107 -1.50 -4.88 -4.50
C VAL A 107 -2.33 -3.78 -3.86
N THR A 108 -3.40 -3.38 -4.52
CA THR A 108 -4.13 -2.17 -4.12
C THR A 108 -5.60 -2.23 -4.50
N SER A 109 -6.40 -1.39 -3.87
CA SER A 109 -7.77 -1.14 -4.27
C SER A 109 -7.97 0.34 -4.64
N ASP A 110 -6.88 1.09 -4.79
CA ASP A 110 -6.95 2.50 -5.16
C ASP A 110 -7.07 2.61 -6.68
N ASP A 111 -8.13 3.26 -7.14
CA ASP A 111 -8.42 3.42 -8.56
C ASP A 111 -7.30 4.12 -9.33
N HIS A 112 -6.50 4.92 -8.65
CA HIS A 112 -5.41 5.65 -9.31
C HIS A 112 -4.38 4.71 -9.93
N PHE A 113 -4.29 3.48 -9.44
CA PHE A 113 -3.33 2.50 -9.96
C PHE A 113 -3.94 1.51 -10.92
N LYS A 114 -5.25 1.61 -11.15
CA LYS A 114 -5.94 0.64 -11.97
C LYS A 114 -5.38 0.64 -13.38
N GLY A 115 -5.02 -0.54 -13.85
CA GLY A 115 -4.51 -0.69 -15.21
C GLY A 115 -3.03 -0.40 -15.40
N LEU A 116 -2.33 0.03 -14.36
CA LEU A 116 -0.89 0.27 -14.48
C LEU A 116 -0.12 -1.05 -14.47
N PRO A 117 1.07 -1.07 -15.09
CA PRO A 117 1.90 -2.28 -15.12
C PRO A 117 2.24 -2.80 -13.72
N GLU A 118 2.23 -4.10 -13.58
CA GLU A 118 2.64 -4.79 -12.34
C GLU A 118 1.77 -4.45 -11.13
N VAL A 119 0.48 -4.19 -11.36
CA VAL A 119 -0.48 -3.90 -10.31
C VAL A 119 -1.54 -4.99 -10.26
N THR A 120 -1.81 -5.48 -9.05
CA THR A 120 -2.95 -6.34 -8.75
C THR A 120 -4.00 -5.45 -8.10
N TYR A 121 -5.09 -5.22 -8.79
CA TYR A 121 -6.11 -4.27 -8.37
C TYR A 121 -7.39 -4.98 -7.95
N PHE A 122 -7.90 -4.63 -6.78
CA PHE A 122 -9.19 -5.12 -6.30
C PHE A 122 -10.19 -3.97 -6.30
N SER A 123 -11.31 -4.14 -7.00
CA SER A 123 -12.32 -3.10 -7.07
C SER A 123 -13.03 -2.92 -5.74
N LYS A 124 -13.12 -1.67 -5.28
CA LYS A 124 -13.86 -1.35 -4.09
C LYS A 124 -15.34 -1.35 -4.33
N LYS A 125 -15.81 -1.37 -5.60
CA LYS A 125 -17.17 -1.33 -5.87
C LYS A 125 -17.81 -2.54 -5.33
N VAL A 126 -18.69 -2.35 -4.39
CA VAL A 126 -19.47 -3.41 -3.87
C VAL A 126 -20.42 -3.80 -4.96
N ARG A 127 -20.45 -5.05 -5.35
CA ARG A 127 -21.31 -5.46 -6.33
C ARG A 127 -22.69 -5.19 -5.92
N SER A 128 -23.39 -4.37 -6.65
CA SER A 128 -24.73 -4.08 -6.33
C SER A 128 -25.55 -5.30 -6.44
N LYS A 129 -26.42 -5.49 -5.51
CA LYS A 129 -27.27 -6.56 -5.55
C LYS A 129 -28.24 -6.37 -6.58
N PRO A 130 -28.51 -7.27 -7.36
CA PRO A 130 -29.54 -7.17 -8.32
C PRO A 130 -30.82 -6.94 -7.61
N ALA A 131 -31.56 -6.12 -8.07
CA ALA A 131 -32.80 -5.76 -7.43
C ALA A 131 -33.70 -6.95 -7.31
#